data_abd5adf50db1de273ff6a053e4e6fb63
#
_entry.id   abd5adf50db1de273ff6a053e4e6fb63
#
_cell.length_a   1.000
_cell.length_b   1.000
_cell.length_c   1.000
_cell.angle_alpha   90.00
_cell.angle_beta   90.00
_cell.angle_gamma   90.00
#
_symmetry.space_group_name_H-M   'P 1'
#
loop_
_entity.id
_entity.type
_entity.pdbx_description
1 polymer ?
#
loop_
_entity_poly.entity_id
_entity_poly.type
_entity_poly.pdbx_seq_one_letter_code
_entity_poly.pdbx_strand_id
1 'polypeptide(L)'
;MEPIVIVLIVVAALLLGGLVAMLMYTYPISKNVYRQQLVRTSPDKWGRVCSAPENEEQMAMWNAGVAWAEQYRDRVTEVQIENDGFDLYGEYFDFGADRCVIILPGRCESLMYSYYFAPPYREAGFNVLVIDTRCHGKSSGIYNTIGVKESSDVIAWSKLMHERFGNAEVWYHGICIGTAAGIFALTDPRCPEYVRGFVTEGCFVSFRETFKRHMMVDKRPLFPALDLVMLHINRHTGTNVYRDKPLSAIRRIKADARVLFLYGEKDVFSIPKKSRQLFENCSAVDKKLVWFDRGGHSHLRINNTERYDNEIIEFFKG
;
A
#
# COMPACT_ATOMS: atom_id res chain seq x y z
N MET A 1 -28.17 -40.83 -33.20
CA MET A 1 -28.07 -39.63 -32.35
C MET A 1 -28.95 -38.56 -32.97
N GLU A 2 -29.84 -37.96 -32.22
CA GLU A 2 -30.69 -36.89 -32.73
C GLU A 2 -29.83 -35.74 -33.33
N PRO A 3 -30.19 -35.18 -34.49
CA PRO A 3 -29.41 -34.11 -35.13
C PRO A 3 -29.09 -32.93 -34.20
N ILE A 4 -30.02 -32.63 -33.30
CA ILE A 4 -29.87 -31.56 -32.29
C ILE A 4 -28.74 -31.86 -31.30
N VAL A 5 -28.55 -33.14 -30.93
CA VAL A 5 -27.47 -33.56 -30.01
C VAL A 5 -26.10 -33.40 -30.68
N ILE A 6 -25.99 -33.68 -31.98
CA ILE A 6 -24.77 -33.50 -32.74
C ILE A 6 -24.40 -31.98 -32.79
N VAL A 7 -25.37 -31.14 -33.07
CA VAL A 7 -25.18 -29.68 -33.10
C VAL A 7 -24.72 -29.18 -31.73
N LEU A 8 -25.34 -29.62 -30.63
CA LEU A 8 -24.95 -29.22 -29.29
C LEU A 8 -23.50 -29.66 -28.94
N ILE A 9 -23.12 -30.89 -29.34
CA ILE A 9 -21.74 -31.37 -29.10
C ILE A 9 -20.72 -30.51 -29.90
N VAL A 10 -21.01 -30.21 -31.16
CA VAL A 10 -20.14 -29.39 -31.98
C VAL A 10 -19.99 -27.97 -31.42
N VAL A 11 -21.09 -27.36 -31.00
CA VAL A 11 -21.07 -26.04 -30.37
C VAL A 11 -20.27 -26.07 -29.06
N ALA A 12 -20.47 -27.07 -28.22
CA ALA A 12 -19.70 -27.23 -26.96
C ALA A 12 -18.21 -27.42 -27.22
N ALA A 13 -17.86 -28.23 -28.23
CA ALA A 13 -16.46 -28.42 -28.62
C ALA A 13 -15.80 -27.16 -29.15
N LEU A 14 -16.49 -26.35 -29.94
CA LEU A 14 -16.03 -25.06 -30.42
C LEU A 14 -15.84 -24.06 -29.29
N LEU A 15 -16.79 -23.98 -28.35
CA LEU A 15 -16.67 -23.11 -27.17
C LEU A 15 -15.49 -23.52 -26.27
N LEU A 16 -15.34 -24.83 -26.05
CA LEU A 16 -14.21 -25.35 -25.26
C LEU A 16 -12.87 -25.06 -25.96
N GLY A 17 -12.80 -25.30 -27.27
CA GLY A 17 -11.59 -24.99 -28.07
C GLY A 17 -11.25 -23.51 -28.03
N GLY A 18 -12.24 -22.63 -28.16
CA GLY A 18 -12.06 -21.18 -28.03
C GLY A 18 -11.59 -20.77 -26.64
N LEU A 19 -12.17 -21.36 -25.58
CA LEU A 19 -11.73 -21.12 -24.20
C LEU A 19 -10.27 -21.56 -23.98
N VAL A 20 -9.91 -22.76 -24.43
CA VAL A 20 -8.54 -23.27 -24.33
C VAL A 20 -7.56 -22.35 -25.07
N ALA A 21 -7.86 -21.96 -26.31
CA ALA A 21 -7.02 -21.03 -27.08
C ALA A 21 -6.85 -19.68 -26.38
N MET A 22 -7.93 -19.12 -25.82
CA MET A 22 -7.90 -17.87 -25.05
C MET A 22 -7.02 -18.02 -23.79
N LEU A 23 -7.12 -19.10 -23.05
CA LEU A 23 -6.28 -19.37 -21.89
C LEU A 23 -4.81 -19.55 -22.28
N MET A 24 -4.53 -20.29 -23.34
CA MET A 24 -3.15 -20.45 -23.86
C MET A 24 -2.51 -19.11 -24.25
N TYR A 25 -3.30 -18.20 -24.83
CA TYR A 25 -2.84 -16.86 -25.17
C TYR A 25 -2.65 -15.96 -23.95
N THR A 26 -3.59 -15.96 -23.01
CA THR A 26 -3.60 -15.00 -21.89
C THR A 26 -2.79 -15.44 -20.68
N TYR A 27 -2.54 -16.74 -20.49
CA TYR A 27 -1.77 -17.26 -19.36
C TYR A 27 -0.32 -16.73 -19.34
N PRO A 28 0.49 -16.80 -20.42
CA PRO A 28 1.83 -16.22 -20.42
C PRO A 28 1.83 -14.70 -20.19
N ILE A 29 0.82 -13.98 -20.69
CA ILE A 29 0.66 -12.55 -20.44
C ILE A 29 0.43 -12.31 -18.93
N SER A 30 -0.50 -13.03 -18.31
CA SER A 30 -0.79 -12.89 -16.89
C SER A 30 0.42 -13.22 -16.01
N LYS A 31 1.15 -14.27 -16.35
CA LYS A 31 2.40 -14.65 -15.64
C LYS A 31 3.46 -13.55 -15.74
N ASN A 32 3.64 -12.97 -16.94
CA ASN A 32 4.58 -11.88 -17.16
C ASN A 32 4.17 -10.62 -16.38
N VAL A 33 2.90 -10.22 -16.44
CA VAL A 33 2.35 -9.08 -15.70
C VAL A 33 2.53 -9.30 -14.19
N TYR A 34 2.19 -10.48 -13.67
CA TYR A 34 2.41 -10.83 -12.27
C TYR A 34 3.88 -10.69 -11.88
N ARG A 35 4.79 -11.27 -12.67
CA ARG A 35 6.24 -11.21 -12.41
C ARG A 35 6.77 -9.79 -12.44
N GLN A 36 6.34 -8.97 -13.41
CA GLN A 36 6.76 -7.58 -13.52
C GLN A 36 6.25 -6.71 -12.37
N GLN A 37 5.02 -6.91 -11.94
CA GLN A 37 4.33 -5.98 -11.05
C GLN A 37 4.36 -6.39 -9.57
N LEU A 38 4.54 -7.69 -9.25
CA LEU A 38 4.33 -8.21 -7.90
C LEU A 38 5.42 -9.19 -7.42
N VAL A 39 6.48 -9.38 -8.20
CA VAL A 39 7.59 -10.26 -7.84
C VAL A 39 8.90 -9.50 -7.91
N ARG A 40 9.70 -9.53 -6.85
CA ARG A 40 11.06 -9.03 -6.84
C ARG A 40 11.94 -10.02 -7.59
N THR A 41 12.37 -9.66 -8.77
CA THR A 41 13.13 -10.54 -9.69
C THR A 41 14.63 -10.34 -9.63
N SER A 42 15.09 -9.26 -8.98
CA SER A 42 16.51 -8.97 -8.72
C SER A 42 16.65 -8.12 -7.46
N PRO A 43 17.80 -8.06 -6.82
CA PRO A 43 18.05 -7.19 -5.66
C PRO A 43 17.78 -5.70 -5.94
N ASP A 44 18.04 -5.25 -7.16
CA ASP A 44 17.88 -3.84 -7.56
C ASP A 44 16.40 -3.45 -7.77
N LYS A 45 15.56 -4.42 -8.12
CA LYS A 45 14.16 -4.17 -8.30
C LYS A 45 13.51 -3.82 -6.96
N TRP A 46 12.86 -2.66 -6.90
CA TRP A 46 12.31 -2.08 -5.68
C TRP A 46 13.36 -1.85 -4.59
N GLY A 47 14.61 -1.61 -5.04
CA GLY A 47 15.72 -1.25 -4.18
C GLY A 47 15.59 0.19 -3.66
N ARG A 48 16.63 0.66 -2.98
CA ARG A 48 16.68 2.02 -2.44
C ARG A 48 17.11 3.02 -3.51
N VAL A 49 16.34 3.07 -4.60
CA VAL A 49 16.51 3.98 -5.75
C VAL A 49 15.15 4.57 -6.12
N CYS A 50 15.14 5.71 -6.81
CA CYS A 50 13.89 6.29 -7.30
C CYS A 50 13.20 5.32 -8.26
N SER A 51 11.94 5.03 -8.02
CA SER A 51 11.17 4.02 -8.78
C SER A 51 10.78 4.47 -10.18
N ALA A 52 10.72 5.79 -10.44
CA ALA A 52 10.38 6.39 -11.71
C ALA A 52 11.19 7.69 -11.93
N PRO A 53 12.51 7.59 -12.17
CA PRO A 53 13.38 8.76 -12.28
C PRO A 53 13.08 9.64 -13.49
N GLU A 54 12.35 9.12 -14.48
CA GLU A 54 11.85 9.87 -15.65
C GLU A 54 10.63 10.75 -15.33
N ASN A 55 9.97 10.54 -14.20
CA ASN A 55 8.87 11.37 -13.73
C ASN A 55 9.42 12.50 -12.86
N GLU A 56 9.28 13.75 -13.33
CA GLU A 56 9.83 14.95 -12.66
C GLU A 56 9.28 15.11 -11.23
N GLU A 57 7.98 14.91 -11.00
CA GLU A 57 7.38 14.99 -9.67
C GLU A 57 7.93 13.92 -8.74
N GLN A 58 8.03 12.67 -9.22
CA GLN A 58 8.58 11.55 -8.45
C GLN A 58 10.04 11.80 -8.07
N MET A 59 10.83 12.33 -9.00
CA MET A 59 12.23 12.66 -8.74
C MET A 59 12.38 13.84 -7.77
N ALA A 60 11.51 14.85 -7.87
CA ALA A 60 11.48 15.97 -6.93
C ALA A 60 11.13 15.51 -5.51
N MET A 61 10.12 14.63 -5.37
CA MET A 61 9.75 14.01 -4.09
C MET A 61 10.89 13.20 -3.50
N TRP A 62 11.55 12.38 -4.32
CA TRP A 62 12.72 11.61 -3.92
C TRP A 62 13.85 12.50 -3.41
N ASN A 63 14.24 13.51 -4.17
CA ASN A 63 15.33 14.43 -3.80
C ASN A 63 15.01 15.20 -2.51
N ALA A 64 13.78 15.69 -2.37
CA ALA A 64 13.34 16.39 -1.16
C ALA A 64 13.35 15.46 0.06
N GLY A 65 12.90 14.21 -0.10
CA GLY A 65 12.93 13.20 0.96
C GLY A 65 14.34 12.84 1.40
N VAL A 66 15.24 12.58 0.44
CA VAL A 66 16.66 12.29 0.74
C VAL A 66 17.34 13.47 1.43
N ALA A 67 17.09 14.70 0.96
CA ALA A 67 17.64 15.90 1.60
C ALA A 67 17.14 16.08 3.05
N TRP A 68 15.86 15.78 3.30
CA TRP A 68 15.31 15.78 4.65
C TRP A 68 15.98 14.71 5.54
N ALA A 69 16.13 13.49 5.07
CA ALA A 69 16.78 12.42 5.83
C ALA A 69 18.25 12.75 6.13
N GLU A 70 18.97 13.34 5.18
CA GLU A 70 20.36 13.78 5.37
C GLU A 70 20.47 14.89 6.41
N GLN A 71 19.53 15.84 6.44
CA GLN A 71 19.47 16.92 7.45
C GLN A 71 19.36 16.36 8.88
N TYR A 72 18.73 15.20 9.06
CA TYR A 72 18.51 14.57 10.37
C TYR A 72 19.29 13.25 10.54
N ARG A 73 20.39 13.10 9.83
CA ARG A 73 21.23 11.89 9.88
C ARG A 73 21.75 11.58 11.29
N ASP A 74 21.98 12.59 12.12
CA ASP A 74 22.39 12.46 13.52
C ASP A 74 21.29 11.93 14.45
N ARG A 75 20.04 11.91 14.00
CA ARG A 75 18.86 11.45 14.72
C ARG A 75 18.40 10.05 14.32
N VAL A 76 19.03 9.46 13.29
CA VAL A 76 18.58 8.18 12.74
C VAL A 76 19.25 6.99 13.44
N THR A 77 18.43 5.99 13.74
CA THR A 77 18.88 4.65 14.13
C THR A 77 18.37 3.65 13.11
N GLU A 78 19.29 2.91 12.46
CA GLU A 78 18.89 1.75 11.65
C GLU A 78 18.32 0.67 12.57
N VAL A 79 17.19 0.12 12.20
CA VAL A 79 16.48 -0.93 12.96
C VAL A 79 16.18 -2.13 12.08
N GLN A 80 16.21 -3.29 12.69
CA GLN A 80 15.89 -4.55 12.03
C GLN A 80 15.03 -5.40 12.95
N ILE A 81 14.05 -6.09 12.38
CA ILE A 81 13.25 -7.11 13.04
C ILE A 81 13.18 -8.36 12.18
N GLU A 82 12.94 -9.50 12.80
CA GLU A 82 12.49 -10.70 12.12
C GLU A 82 10.98 -10.89 12.39
N ASN A 83 10.19 -11.10 11.34
CA ASN A 83 8.78 -11.41 11.46
C ASN A 83 8.33 -12.38 10.36
N ASP A 84 7.60 -13.43 10.73
CA ASP A 84 7.11 -14.48 9.81
C ASP A 84 8.23 -15.10 8.92
N GLY A 85 9.49 -15.15 9.42
CA GLY A 85 10.65 -15.65 8.68
C GLY A 85 11.23 -14.67 7.68
N PHE A 86 10.92 -13.38 7.79
CA PHE A 86 11.49 -12.30 6.97
C PHE A 86 12.34 -11.37 7.83
N ASP A 87 13.54 -11.05 7.33
CA ASP A 87 14.35 -9.95 7.85
C ASP A 87 13.80 -8.64 7.28
N LEU A 88 13.41 -7.72 8.15
CA LEU A 88 12.79 -6.45 7.79
C LEU A 88 13.65 -5.31 8.32
N TYR A 89 13.83 -4.26 7.49
CA TYR A 89 14.66 -3.11 7.77
C TYR A 89 13.85 -1.83 7.83
N GLY A 90 14.26 -0.92 8.74
CA GLY A 90 13.69 0.41 8.87
C GLY A 90 14.71 1.41 9.39
N GLU A 91 14.34 2.65 9.40
CA GLU A 91 15.12 3.76 9.96
C GLU A 91 14.22 4.59 10.86
N TYR A 92 14.62 4.68 12.13
CA TYR A 92 13.90 5.41 13.16
C TYR A 92 14.58 6.74 13.42
N PHE A 93 13.86 7.82 13.24
CA PHE A 93 14.28 9.19 13.53
C PHE A 93 13.73 9.61 14.89
N ASP A 94 14.60 9.78 15.87
CA ASP A 94 14.26 10.17 17.24
C ASP A 94 14.35 11.69 17.40
N PHE A 95 13.19 12.32 17.59
CA PHE A 95 13.07 13.75 17.87
C PHE A 95 12.72 14.02 19.34
N GLY A 96 12.77 13.01 20.20
CA GLY A 96 12.44 13.11 21.63
C GLY A 96 10.94 13.22 21.91
N ALA A 97 10.08 12.74 20.99
CA ALA A 97 8.64 12.76 21.15
C ALA A 97 8.12 11.47 21.84
N ASP A 98 6.93 11.54 22.45
CA ASP A 98 6.24 10.40 23.03
C ASP A 98 5.42 9.62 22.00
N ARG A 99 5.27 10.16 20.80
CA ARG A 99 4.46 9.59 19.70
C ARG A 99 5.35 9.24 18.52
N CYS A 100 5.07 8.12 17.86
CA CYS A 100 5.75 7.70 16.65
C CYS A 100 4.77 7.48 15.50
N VAL A 101 5.11 7.96 14.29
CA VAL A 101 4.44 7.55 13.06
C VAL A 101 5.28 6.53 12.31
N ILE A 102 4.64 5.45 11.84
CA ILE A 102 5.24 4.48 10.91
C ILE A 102 4.72 4.80 9.52
N ILE A 103 5.61 5.21 8.61
CA ILE A 103 5.25 5.52 7.23
C ILE A 103 5.41 4.27 6.38
N LEU A 104 4.30 3.86 5.76
CA LEU A 104 4.15 2.64 4.99
C LEU A 104 4.16 2.96 3.50
N PRO A 105 5.25 2.65 2.77
CA PRO A 105 5.40 3.06 1.37
C PRO A 105 4.45 2.34 0.42
N GLY A 106 4.38 2.89 -0.79
CA GLY A 106 3.63 2.32 -1.91
C GLY A 106 4.27 1.06 -2.50
N ARG A 107 3.61 0.53 -3.54
CA ARG A 107 3.97 -0.75 -4.19
C ARG A 107 5.27 -0.63 -4.99
N CYS A 108 6.12 -0.28 -5.09
CA CYS A 108 7.42 -0.23 -5.81
C CYS A 108 8.43 0.65 -5.09
N GLU A 109 8.06 1.08 -3.88
CA GLU A 109 8.81 2.07 -3.15
C GLU A 109 9.56 1.45 -1.97
N SER A 110 10.79 1.87 -1.76
CA SER A 110 11.56 1.60 -0.53
C SER A 110 11.27 2.66 0.53
N LEU A 111 11.83 2.49 1.73
CA LEU A 111 11.73 3.46 2.81
C LEU A 111 12.21 4.87 2.42
N MET A 112 13.12 4.99 1.45
CA MET A 112 13.66 6.29 1.03
C MET A 112 12.58 7.22 0.44
N TYR A 113 11.56 6.66 -0.20
CA TYR A 113 10.41 7.43 -0.66
C TYR A 113 9.58 7.97 0.52
N SER A 114 9.52 7.21 1.62
CA SER A 114 8.78 7.59 2.82
C SER A 114 9.34 8.82 3.53
N TYR A 115 10.61 9.13 3.37
CA TYR A 115 11.20 10.35 3.94
C TYR A 115 10.47 11.62 3.51
N TYR A 116 9.95 11.63 2.27
CA TYR A 116 9.23 12.77 1.73
C TYR A 116 7.98 13.12 2.56
N PHE A 117 7.37 12.15 3.21
CA PHE A 117 6.15 12.32 4.01
C PHE A 117 6.42 12.59 5.50
N ALA A 118 7.69 12.61 5.93
CA ALA A 118 8.06 12.77 7.32
C ALA A 118 7.93 14.20 7.89
N PRO A 119 8.17 15.30 7.12
CA PRO A 119 8.18 16.67 7.65
C PRO A 119 6.95 17.05 8.47
N PRO A 120 5.69 16.88 8.04
CA PRO A 120 4.52 17.30 8.81
C PRO A 120 4.38 16.56 10.16
N TYR A 121 4.87 15.33 10.25
CA TYR A 121 4.87 14.58 11.51
C TYR A 121 5.89 15.09 12.50
N ARG A 122 7.10 15.41 12.05
CA ARG A 122 8.09 16.06 12.90
C ARG A 122 7.56 17.38 13.44
N GLU A 123 6.89 18.18 12.60
CA GLU A 123 6.29 19.46 13.02
C GLU A 123 5.13 19.23 13.99
N ALA A 124 4.35 18.17 13.81
CA ALA A 124 3.28 17.76 14.73
C ALA A 124 3.79 17.11 16.03
N GLY A 125 5.11 17.00 16.24
CA GLY A 125 5.71 16.44 17.46
C GLY A 125 5.72 14.91 17.50
N PHE A 126 6.12 14.27 16.42
CA PHE A 126 6.31 12.83 16.31
C PHE A 126 7.77 12.45 16.08
N ASN A 127 8.17 11.30 16.61
CA ASN A 127 9.24 10.50 16.05
C ASN A 127 8.75 9.82 14.76
N VAL A 128 9.66 9.45 13.86
CA VAL A 128 9.29 8.87 12.56
C VAL A 128 10.03 7.56 12.35
N LEU A 129 9.29 6.51 12.05
CA LEU A 129 9.83 5.26 11.52
C LEU A 129 9.46 5.14 10.04
N VAL A 130 10.46 4.97 9.19
CA VAL A 130 10.27 4.58 7.78
C VAL A 130 10.76 3.15 7.59
N ILE A 131 10.03 2.36 6.80
CA ILE A 131 10.31 0.93 6.66
C ILE A 131 10.46 0.50 5.21
N ASP A 132 11.36 -0.44 4.97
CA ASP A 132 11.31 -1.27 3.77
C ASP A 132 10.29 -2.39 4.02
N THR A 133 9.18 -2.41 3.29
CA THR A 133 8.24 -3.52 3.37
C THR A 133 8.88 -4.80 2.86
N ARG A 134 8.33 -5.98 3.21
CA ARG A 134 8.87 -7.25 2.67
C ARG A 134 8.99 -7.18 1.14
N CYS A 135 10.04 -7.79 0.59
CA CYS A 135 10.47 -7.76 -0.82
C CYS A 135 10.92 -6.39 -1.37
N HIS A 136 11.12 -5.35 -0.54
CA HIS A 136 11.61 -4.03 -0.96
C HIS A 136 12.89 -3.65 -0.21
N GLY A 137 13.66 -2.75 -0.78
CA GLY A 137 14.86 -2.19 -0.17
C GLY A 137 15.83 -3.25 0.35
N LYS A 138 16.19 -3.15 1.65
CA LYS A 138 17.04 -4.13 2.36
C LYS A 138 16.22 -5.31 2.92
N SER A 139 14.89 -5.22 2.99
CA SER A 139 14.05 -6.30 3.53
C SER A 139 14.03 -7.53 2.62
N SER A 140 13.98 -8.71 3.25
CA SER A 140 13.92 -9.99 2.55
C SER A 140 12.55 -10.25 1.93
N GLY A 141 12.47 -11.32 1.10
CA GLY A 141 11.25 -11.74 0.43
C GLY A 141 11.29 -11.53 -1.07
N ILE A 142 10.30 -12.13 -1.75
CA ILE A 142 10.20 -12.14 -3.21
C ILE A 142 8.83 -11.62 -3.67
N TYR A 143 7.76 -11.94 -2.94
CA TYR A 143 6.40 -11.69 -3.37
C TYR A 143 5.77 -10.53 -2.59
N ASN A 144 5.26 -9.53 -3.30
CA ASN A 144 4.39 -8.52 -2.72
C ASN A 144 3.03 -9.14 -2.41
N THR A 145 2.57 -9.02 -1.17
CA THR A 145 1.33 -9.63 -0.69
C THR A 145 0.18 -8.64 -0.59
N ILE A 146 0.30 -7.52 -1.31
CA ILE A 146 -0.74 -6.51 -1.49
C ILE A 146 -1.28 -5.86 -0.20
N GLY A 147 -0.43 -5.77 0.82
CA GLY A 147 -0.75 -5.23 2.14
C GLY A 147 -1.27 -6.27 3.13
N VAL A 148 -1.68 -7.46 2.69
CA VAL A 148 -2.34 -8.45 3.57
C VAL A 148 -1.36 -9.06 4.57
N LYS A 149 -0.23 -9.58 4.11
CA LYS A 149 0.80 -10.17 4.98
C LYS A 149 1.70 -9.10 5.59
N GLU A 150 1.91 -8.00 4.89
CA GLU A 150 2.64 -6.83 5.39
C GLU A 150 2.00 -6.25 6.66
N SER A 151 0.71 -6.48 6.90
CA SER A 151 0.03 -6.02 8.12
C SER A 151 0.61 -6.62 9.40
N SER A 152 1.08 -7.88 9.38
CA SER A 152 1.75 -8.49 10.53
C SER A 152 3.10 -7.81 10.81
N ASP A 153 3.80 -7.38 9.77
CA ASP A 153 5.07 -6.64 9.91
C ASP A 153 4.83 -5.27 10.55
N VAL A 154 3.77 -4.58 10.12
CA VAL A 154 3.38 -3.27 10.68
C VAL A 154 3.10 -3.38 12.19
N ILE A 155 2.42 -4.46 12.61
CA ILE A 155 2.19 -4.74 14.05
C ILE A 155 3.51 -5.03 14.78
N ALA A 156 4.43 -5.80 14.18
CA ALA A 156 5.73 -6.09 14.78
C ALA A 156 6.58 -4.81 14.92
N TRP A 157 6.58 -3.92 13.92
CA TRP A 157 7.20 -2.61 13.99
C TRP A 157 6.59 -1.73 15.09
N SER A 158 5.26 -1.76 15.26
CA SER A 158 4.58 -1.02 16.32
C SER A 158 5.05 -1.46 17.71
N LYS A 159 5.23 -2.77 17.91
CA LYS A 159 5.77 -3.32 19.16
C LYS A 159 7.20 -2.83 19.39
N LEU A 160 8.07 -2.88 18.40
CA LEU A 160 9.44 -2.37 18.53
C LEU A 160 9.46 -0.89 18.93
N MET A 161 8.59 -0.04 18.33
CA MET A 161 8.52 1.38 18.64
C MET A 161 8.11 1.62 20.10
N HIS A 162 7.19 0.85 20.62
CA HIS A 162 6.74 0.97 22.00
C HIS A 162 7.76 0.35 22.99
N GLU A 163 8.14 -0.91 22.77
CA GLU A 163 8.92 -1.69 23.73
C GLU A 163 10.39 -1.25 23.82
N ARG A 164 11.01 -0.91 22.69
CA ARG A 164 12.43 -0.55 22.65
C ARG A 164 12.66 0.96 22.71
N PHE A 165 11.82 1.75 22.07
CA PHE A 165 12.01 3.19 21.95
C PHE A 165 11.08 4.02 22.85
N GLY A 166 10.20 3.36 23.63
CA GLY A 166 9.37 4.00 24.64
C GLY A 166 8.27 4.91 24.10
N ASN A 167 7.93 4.82 22.81
CA ASN A 167 6.84 5.62 22.24
C ASN A 167 5.51 5.20 22.89
N ALA A 168 4.84 6.13 23.56
CA ALA A 168 3.57 5.87 24.24
C ALA A 168 2.42 5.63 23.25
N GLU A 169 2.48 6.28 22.10
CA GLU A 169 1.51 6.11 21.01
C GLU A 169 2.19 5.84 19.68
N VAL A 170 1.59 4.95 18.89
CA VAL A 170 2.01 4.64 17.52
C VAL A 170 0.88 4.98 16.56
N TRP A 171 1.25 5.56 15.43
CA TRP A 171 0.35 5.96 14.35
C TRP A 171 0.87 5.43 13.02
N TYR A 172 -0.01 5.25 12.06
CA TYR A 172 0.40 4.85 10.71
C TYR A 172 0.16 5.97 9.71
N HIS A 173 1.00 6.04 8.69
CA HIS A 173 0.72 6.76 7.45
C HIS A 173 0.95 5.80 6.30
N GLY A 174 -0.09 5.50 5.54
CA GLY A 174 0.02 4.58 4.41
C GLY A 174 -0.20 5.27 3.08
N ILE A 175 0.62 4.91 2.11
CA ILE A 175 0.52 5.34 0.73
C ILE A 175 0.18 4.12 -0.14
N CYS A 176 -0.87 4.19 -0.95
CA CYS A 176 -1.25 3.11 -1.89
C CYS A 176 -1.40 1.74 -1.19
N ILE A 177 -0.53 0.77 -1.47
CA ILE A 177 -0.51 -0.55 -0.80
C ILE A 177 -0.20 -0.43 0.70
N GLY A 178 0.64 0.52 1.09
CA GLY A 178 0.91 0.82 2.49
C GLY A 178 -0.37 1.17 3.26
N THR A 179 -1.32 1.85 2.60
CA THR A 179 -2.64 2.10 3.18
C THR A 179 -3.42 0.79 3.43
N ALA A 180 -3.37 -0.15 2.50
CA ALA A 180 -4.02 -1.45 2.71
C ALA A 180 -3.39 -2.21 3.89
N ALA A 181 -2.05 -2.21 4.00
CA ALA A 181 -1.33 -2.82 5.13
C ALA A 181 -1.73 -2.20 6.47
N GLY A 182 -1.82 -0.86 6.54
CA GLY A 182 -2.27 -0.14 7.74
C GLY A 182 -3.71 -0.47 8.13
N ILE A 183 -4.65 -0.53 7.17
CA ILE A 183 -6.03 -0.94 7.43
C ILE A 183 -6.10 -2.37 7.97
N PHE A 184 -5.39 -3.31 7.33
CA PHE A 184 -5.37 -4.70 7.80
C PHE A 184 -4.72 -4.82 9.18
N ALA A 185 -3.65 -4.06 9.47
CA ALA A 185 -3.01 -4.03 10.78
C ALA A 185 -3.97 -3.50 11.86
N LEU A 186 -4.64 -2.37 11.64
CA LEU A 186 -5.59 -1.79 12.59
C LEU A 186 -6.83 -2.67 12.86
N THR A 187 -7.15 -3.57 11.94
CA THR A 187 -8.29 -4.47 12.08
C THR A 187 -7.92 -5.88 12.52
N ASP A 188 -6.64 -6.15 12.71
CA ASP A 188 -6.13 -7.40 13.28
C ASP A 188 -6.32 -7.40 14.80
N PRO A 189 -6.87 -8.47 15.40
CA PRO A 189 -7.01 -8.57 16.85
C PRO A 189 -5.68 -8.45 17.64
N ARG A 190 -4.54 -8.69 16.98
CA ARG A 190 -3.19 -8.56 17.57
C ARG A 190 -2.68 -7.12 17.59
N CYS A 191 -3.40 -6.17 16.94
CA CYS A 191 -3.00 -4.77 16.94
C CYS A 191 -3.02 -4.20 18.36
N PRO A 192 -1.89 -3.67 18.86
CA PRO A 192 -1.83 -3.13 20.21
C PRO A 192 -2.74 -1.92 20.43
N GLU A 193 -3.16 -1.69 21.67
CA GLU A 193 -4.04 -0.58 22.03
C GLU A 193 -3.36 0.79 21.92
N TYR A 194 -2.04 0.85 22.05
CA TYR A 194 -1.27 2.07 21.86
C TYR A 194 -1.14 2.50 20.37
N VAL A 195 -1.62 1.69 19.42
CA VAL A 195 -1.81 2.11 18.03
C VAL A 195 -3.11 2.89 17.93
N ARG A 196 -3.00 4.22 17.78
CA ARG A 196 -4.11 5.16 17.99
C ARG A 196 -4.87 5.53 16.72
N GLY A 197 -4.26 5.38 15.55
CA GLY A 197 -4.94 5.78 14.33
C GLY A 197 -4.06 5.76 13.07
N PHE A 198 -4.60 6.35 12.01
CA PHE A 198 -4.08 6.18 10.68
C PHE A 198 -4.34 7.38 9.76
N VAL A 199 -3.30 7.80 9.04
CA VAL A 199 -3.42 8.73 7.90
C VAL A 199 -3.32 7.92 6.61
N THR A 200 -4.32 8.04 5.72
CA THR A 200 -4.40 7.23 4.51
C THR A 200 -4.27 8.07 3.26
N GLU A 201 -3.38 7.72 2.34
CA GLU A 201 -3.28 8.35 1.04
C GLU A 201 -3.48 7.33 -0.09
N GLY A 202 -4.42 7.61 -0.99
CA GLY A 202 -4.60 6.83 -2.21
C GLY A 202 -4.99 5.37 -1.99
N CYS A 203 -5.87 5.07 -1.01
CA CYS A 203 -6.31 3.71 -0.76
C CYS A 203 -7.37 3.23 -1.76
N PHE A 204 -7.30 1.96 -2.07
CA PHE A 204 -8.23 1.26 -2.95
C PHE A 204 -9.23 0.38 -2.17
N VAL A 205 -10.43 0.21 -2.70
CA VAL A 205 -11.46 -0.65 -2.09
C VAL A 205 -11.14 -2.15 -2.17
N SER A 206 -10.47 -2.58 -3.25
CA SER A 206 -9.94 -3.93 -3.44
C SER A 206 -8.76 -3.91 -4.40
N PHE A 207 -7.78 -4.80 -4.19
CA PHE A 207 -6.62 -4.87 -5.07
C PHE A 207 -6.99 -5.19 -6.52
N ARG A 208 -7.96 -6.06 -6.76
CA ARG A 208 -8.44 -6.39 -8.11
C ARG A 208 -8.95 -5.16 -8.87
N GLU A 209 -9.66 -4.25 -8.19
CA GLU A 209 -10.19 -3.02 -8.81
C GLU A 209 -9.06 -2.06 -9.22
N THR A 210 -8.11 -1.80 -8.32
CA THR A 210 -6.97 -0.92 -8.66
C THR A 210 -6.06 -1.58 -9.69
N PHE A 211 -5.80 -2.89 -9.60
CA PHE A 211 -4.96 -3.58 -10.56
C PHE A 211 -5.58 -3.65 -11.96
N LYS A 212 -6.93 -3.75 -12.05
CA LYS A 212 -7.65 -3.56 -13.30
C LYS A 212 -7.32 -2.23 -13.95
N ARG A 213 -7.23 -1.14 -13.14
CA ARG A 213 -6.87 0.19 -13.65
C ARG A 213 -5.44 0.23 -14.16
N HIS A 214 -4.48 -0.36 -13.44
CA HIS A 214 -3.11 -0.48 -13.94
C HIS A 214 -3.07 -1.22 -15.29
N MET A 215 -3.74 -2.36 -15.42
CA MET A 215 -3.80 -3.09 -16.69
C MET A 215 -4.45 -2.28 -17.83
N MET A 216 -5.47 -1.46 -17.52
CA MET A 216 -6.11 -0.58 -18.51
C MET A 216 -5.17 0.54 -18.96
N VAL A 217 -4.47 1.20 -18.05
CA VAL A 217 -3.47 2.23 -18.37
C VAL A 217 -2.34 1.65 -19.23
N ASP A 218 -1.89 0.45 -18.89
CA ASP A 218 -0.85 -0.29 -19.62
C ASP A 218 -1.38 -0.94 -20.93
N LYS A 219 -2.65 -0.73 -21.28
CA LYS A 219 -3.30 -1.33 -22.46
C LYS A 219 -3.17 -2.86 -22.52
N ARG A 220 -3.24 -3.52 -21.36
CA ARG A 220 -3.17 -4.98 -21.22
C ARG A 220 -4.57 -5.61 -21.34
N PRO A 221 -4.68 -6.86 -21.86
CA PRO A 221 -5.95 -7.58 -21.93
C PRO A 221 -6.49 -7.82 -20.50
N LEU A 222 -7.80 -7.56 -20.29
CA LEU A 222 -8.40 -7.74 -18.98
C LEU A 222 -8.90 -9.16 -18.75
N PHE A 223 -9.71 -9.68 -19.67
CA PHE A 223 -10.32 -11.01 -19.51
C PHE A 223 -9.61 -12.05 -20.37
N PRO A 224 -9.27 -13.21 -19.82
CA PRO A 224 -9.27 -13.60 -18.41
C PRO A 224 -7.96 -13.22 -17.68
N ALA A 225 -7.05 -12.48 -18.31
CA ALA A 225 -5.70 -12.22 -17.82
C ALA A 225 -5.68 -11.59 -16.41
N LEU A 226 -6.60 -10.66 -16.11
CA LEU A 226 -6.70 -10.05 -14.79
C LEU A 226 -6.95 -11.10 -13.69
N ASP A 227 -7.91 -12.00 -13.92
CA ASP A 227 -8.26 -13.02 -12.93
C ASP A 227 -7.16 -14.10 -12.81
N LEU A 228 -6.43 -14.37 -13.88
CA LEU A 228 -5.23 -15.21 -13.84
C LEU A 228 -4.10 -14.54 -13.02
N VAL A 229 -3.91 -13.22 -13.10
CA VAL A 229 -2.98 -12.50 -12.21
C VAL A 229 -3.42 -12.65 -10.75
N MET A 230 -4.71 -12.47 -10.44
CA MET A 230 -5.23 -12.66 -9.07
C MET A 230 -4.98 -14.09 -8.59
N LEU A 231 -5.13 -15.09 -9.47
CA LEU A 231 -4.83 -16.49 -9.15
C LEU A 231 -3.33 -16.69 -8.84
N HIS A 232 -2.43 -16.06 -9.59
CA HIS A 232 -0.99 -16.10 -9.29
C HIS A 232 -0.70 -15.53 -7.90
N ILE A 233 -1.29 -14.38 -7.53
CA ILE A 233 -1.14 -13.80 -6.19
C ILE A 233 -1.59 -14.83 -5.14
N ASN A 234 -2.82 -15.32 -5.23
CA ASN A 234 -3.37 -16.26 -4.26
C ASN A 234 -2.47 -17.49 -4.08
N ARG A 235 -1.97 -18.05 -5.20
CA ARG A 235 -1.14 -19.26 -5.20
C ARG A 235 0.24 -19.04 -4.56
N HIS A 236 0.90 -17.92 -4.85
CA HIS A 236 2.28 -17.69 -4.42
C HIS A 236 2.37 -17.04 -3.03
N THR A 237 1.37 -16.29 -2.61
CA THR A 237 1.39 -15.55 -1.35
C THR A 237 0.53 -16.15 -0.25
N GLY A 238 -0.41 -17.04 -0.60
CA GLY A 238 -1.42 -17.57 0.32
C GLY A 238 -2.45 -16.53 0.75
N THR A 239 -2.48 -15.34 0.12
CA THR A 239 -3.55 -14.35 0.33
C THR A 239 -4.76 -14.70 -0.53
N ASN A 240 -5.93 -14.25 -0.15
CA ASN A 240 -7.14 -14.37 -0.97
C ASN A 240 -7.62 -12.99 -1.44
N VAL A 241 -7.18 -12.57 -2.63
CA VAL A 241 -7.48 -11.24 -3.20
C VAL A 241 -8.96 -10.92 -3.26
N TYR A 242 -9.81 -11.94 -3.40
CA TYR A 242 -11.27 -11.77 -3.50
C TYR A 242 -11.94 -11.59 -2.14
N ARG A 243 -11.35 -12.15 -1.07
CA ARG A 243 -11.81 -12.03 0.32
C ARG A 243 -11.15 -10.86 1.03
N ASP A 244 -9.83 -10.76 0.90
CA ASP A 244 -8.99 -9.84 1.67
C ASP A 244 -9.01 -8.45 1.01
N LYS A 245 -10.04 -7.65 1.34
CA LYS A 245 -10.30 -6.33 0.76
C LYS A 245 -10.22 -5.24 1.83
N PRO A 246 -9.53 -4.13 1.58
CA PRO A 246 -9.56 -2.98 2.48
C PRO A 246 -10.97 -2.50 2.82
N LEU A 247 -11.90 -2.50 1.84
CA LEU A 247 -13.30 -2.12 2.07
C LEU A 247 -14.03 -3.03 3.08
N SER A 248 -13.68 -4.32 3.12
CA SER A 248 -14.26 -5.26 4.09
C SER A 248 -13.60 -5.11 5.47
N ALA A 249 -12.29 -4.83 5.49
CA ALA A 249 -11.54 -4.66 6.71
C ALA A 249 -11.88 -3.35 7.44
N ILE A 250 -12.02 -2.24 6.74
CA ILE A 250 -12.21 -0.91 7.34
C ILE A 250 -13.46 -0.79 8.21
N ARG A 251 -14.44 -1.66 7.97
CA ARG A 251 -15.66 -1.77 8.80
C ARG A 251 -15.40 -2.33 10.21
N ARG A 252 -14.19 -2.84 10.47
CA ARG A 252 -13.79 -3.43 11.74
C ARG A 252 -12.72 -2.61 12.46
N ILE A 253 -12.37 -1.43 11.96
CA ILE A 253 -11.51 -0.49 12.68
C ILE A 253 -12.18 -0.17 14.02
N LYS A 254 -11.39 -0.13 15.10
CA LYS A 254 -11.87 0.20 16.45
C LYS A 254 -12.51 1.59 16.44
N ALA A 255 -13.63 1.74 17.17
CA ALA A 255 -14.40 2.99 17.18
C ALA A 255 -13.61 4.18 17.74
N ASP A 256 -12.66 3.93 18.65
CA ASP A 256 -11.78 4.91 19.28
C ASP A 256 -10.52 5.23 18.47
N ALA A 257 -10.28 4.55 17.37
CA ALA A 257 -9.21 4.92 16.44
C ALA A 257 -9.57 6.21 15.69
N ARG A 258 -8.53 7.02 15.40
CA ARG A 258 -8.69 8.26 14.61
C ARG A 258 -8.17 8.02 13.18
N VAL A 259 -8.93 8.47 12.17
CA VAL A 259 -8.55 8.20 10.76
C VAL A 259 -8.67 9.45 9.90
N LEU A 260 -7.56 9.86 9.29
CA LEU A 260 -7.53 10.93 8.30
C LEU A 260 -7.42 10.33 6.89
N PHE A 261 -8.37 10.65 6.03
CA PHE A 261 -8.40 10.23 4.62
C PHE A 261 -7.97 11.39 3.72
N LEU A 262 -6.87 11.22 2.99
CA LEU A 262 -6.33 12.18 2.03
C LEU A 262 -6.52 11.61 0.62
N TYR A 263 -7.41 12.18 -0.18
CA TYR A 263 -7.75 11.67 -1.50
C TYR A 263 -7.64 12.74 -2.59
N GLY A 264 -7.19 12.32 -3.77
CA GLY A 264 -7.10 13.15 -4.97
C GLY A 264 -8.29 12.96 -5.89
N GLU A 265 -8.87 14.05 -6.38
CA GLU A 265 -9.95 14.01 -7.38
C GLU A 265 -9.47 13.47 -8.73
N LYS A 266 -8.17 13.58 -9.01
CA LYS A 266 -7.52 13.11 -10.25
C LYS A 266 -6.83 11.76 -10.14
N ASP A 267 -7.03 11.03 -9.02
CA ASP A 267 -6.44 9.70 -8.85
C ASP A 267 -7.10 8.69 -9.80
N VAL A 268 -6.31 8.16 -10.74
CA VAL A 268 -6.77 7.20 -11.76
C VAL A 268 -6.68 5.74 -11.29
N PHE A 269 -5.95 5.47 -10.20
CA PHE A 269 -5.77 4.12 -9.66
C PHE A 269 -6.67 3.86 -8.45
N SER A 270 -6.75 4.81 -7.53
CA SER A 270 -7.69 4.79 -6.38
C SER A 270 -8.85 5.73 -6.67
N ILE A 271 -9.77 5.27 -7.53
CA ILE A 271 -10.83 6.11 -8.12
C ILE A 271 -11.63 6.82 -7.04
N PRO A 272 -11.80 8.16 -7.09
CA PRO A 272 -12.44 8.97 -6.06
C PRO A 272 -13.78 8.43 -5.56
N LYS A 273 -14.68 8.07 -6.49
CA LYS A 273 -16.00 7.49 -6.16
C LYS A 273 -15.88 6.17 -5.35
N LYS A 274 -14.84 5.37 -5.62
CA LYS A 274 -14.60 4.12 -4.89
C LYS A 274 -13.92 4.39 -3.55
N SER A 275 -12.93 5.27 -3.52
CA SER A 275 -12.21 5.65 -2.30
C SER A 275 -13.13 6.26 -1.25
N ARG A 276 -14.14 7.05 -1.64
CA ARG A 276 -15.19 7.58 -0.74
C ARG A 276 -15.88 6.46 0.05
N GLN A 277 -16.06 5.27 -0.55
CA GLN A 277 -16.68 4.14 0.14
C GLN A 277 -15.87 3.67 1.36
N LEU A 278 -14.53 3.86 1.35
CA LEU A 278 -13.72 3.52 2.52
C LEU A 278 -14.04 4.46 3.70
N PHE A 279 -14.13 5.76 3.45
CA PHE A 279 -14.53 6.73 4.46
C PHE A 279 -15.95 6.46 4.99
N GLU A 280 -16.92 6.24 4.10
CA GLU A 280 -18.32 5.99 4.46
C GLU A 280 -18.49 4.71 5.28
N ASN A 281 -17.68 3.67 5.01
CA ASN A 281 -17.75 2.38 5.70
C ASN A 281 -16.77 2.25 6.87
N CYS A 282 -15.91 3.24 7.13
CA CYS A 282 -15.00 3.24 8.26
C CYS A 282 -15.78 3.33 9.57
N SER A 283 -15.55 2.40 10.49
CA SER A 283 -16.24 2.34 11.80
C SER A 283 -15.65 3.28 12.85
N ALA A 284 -14.51 3.91 12.61
CA ALA A 284 -13.95 4.92 13.48
C ALA A 284 -14.94 6.09 13.65
N VAL A 285 -15.12 6.58 14.90
CA VAL A 285 -16.00 7.72 15.21
C VAL A 285 -15.29 9.02 14.80
N ASP A 286 -14.02 9.17 15.17
CA ASP A 286 -13.19 10.33 14.78
C ASP A 286 -12.53 10.05 13.42
N LYS A 287 -13.16 10.57 12.37
CA LYS A 287 -12.64 10.43 11.00
C LYS A 287 -12.85 11.70 10.19
N LYS A 288 -11.83 12.08 9.43
CA LYS A 288 -11.84 13.26 8.57
C LYS A 288 -11.53 12.85 7.13
N LEU A 289 -12.20 13.46 6.16
CA LEU A 289 -11.94 13.27 4.73
C LEU A 289 -11.55 14.59 4.08
N VAL A 290 -10.41 14.61 3.43
CA VAL A 290 -9.89 15.77 2.69
C VAL A 290 -9.72 15.40 1.23
N TRP A 291 -10.27 16.22 0.33
CA TRP A 291 -10.12 16.10 -1.12
C TRP A 291 -9.14 17.13 -1.65
N PHE A 292 -8.24 16.69 -2.53
CA PHE A 292 -7.31 17.53 -3.25
C PHE A 292 -7.65 17.54 -4.75
N ASP A 293 -7.78 18.73 -5.31
CA ASP A 293 -8.10 18.98 -6.74
C ASP A 293 -6.87 18.86 -7.65
N ARG A 294 -5.66 18.91 -7.08
CA ARG A 294 -4.37 18.76 -7.75
C ARG A 294 -3.62 17.54 -7.23
N GLY A 295 -2.76 16.98 -8.09
CA GLY A 295 -2.00 15.76 -7.81
C GLY A 295 -2.75 14.50 -8.21
N GLY A 296 -2.02 13.55 -8.78
CA GLY A 296 -2.48 12.19 -9.09
C GLY A 296 -2.25 11.24 -7.92
N HIS A 297 -2.27 9.95 -8.21
CA HIS A 297 -2.03 8.89 -7.24
C HIS A 297 -0.66 9.04 -6.56
N SER A 298 -0.63 9.10 -5.23
CA SER A 298 0.57 9.27 -4.40
C SER A 298 1.39 10.57 -4.64
N HIS A 299 0.80 11.55 -5.33
CA HIS A 299 1.41 12.86 -5.62
C HIS A 299 0.62 14.03 -5.03
N LEU A 300 -0.19 13.80 -3.99
CA LEU A 300 -1.02 14.85 -3.39
C LEU A 300 -0.15 15.91 -2.72
N ARG A 301 0.83 15.49 -1.93
CA ARG A 301 1.68 16.40 -1.17
C ARG A 301 2.50 17.32 -2.08
N ILE A 302 3.13 16.81 -3.16
CA ILE A 302 3.98 17.63 -4.05
C ILE A 302 3.19 18.75 -4.74
N ASN A 303 1.92 18.49 -5.03
CA ASN A 303 1.04 19.43 -5.68
C ASN A 303 0.27 20.36 -4.72
N ASN A 304 0.32 20.10 -3.40
CA ASN A 304 -0.45 20.83 -2.37
C ASN A 304 0.32 20.89 -1.05
N THR A 305 1.63 21.07 -1.04
CA THR A 305 2.51 20.84 0.11
C THR A 305 2.00 21.53 1.38
N GLU A 306 1.78 22.84 1.36
CA GLU A 306 1.34 23.60 2.53
C GLU A 306 -0.01 23.09 3.07
N ARG A 307 -1.01 22.90 2.20
CA ARG A 307 -2.33 22.41 2.59
C ARG A 307 -2.27 20.98 3.12
N TYR A 308 -1.51 20.11 2.46
CA TYR A 308 -1.35 18.72 2.86
C TYR A 308 -0.72 18.61 4.24
N ASP A 309 0.37 19.33 4.48
CA ASP A 309 1.09 19.34 5.74
C ASP A 309 0.21 19.90 6.86
N ASN A 310 -0.49 21.03 6.62
CA ASN A 310 -1.42 21.63 7.56
C ASN A 310 -2.58 20.67 7.93
N GLU A 311 -3.14 19.93 6.98
CA GLU A 311 -4.22 18.96 7.27
C GLU A 311 -3.76 17.84 8.21
N ILE A 312 -2.49 17.39 8.09
CA ILE A 312 -1.89 16.42 9.01
C ILE A 312 -1.64 17.06 10.38
N ILE A 313 -0.99 18.22 10.43
CA ILE A 313 -0.64 18.91 11.67
C ILE A 313 -1.89 19.23 12.49
N GLU A 314 -2.92 19.80 11.86
CA GLU A 314 -4.19 20.13 12.53
C GLU A 314 -4.95 18.89 13.02
N PHE A 315 -4.89 17.78 12.28
CA PHE A 315 -5.48 16.52 12.71
C PHE A 315 -4.90 16.01 14.03
N PHE A 316 -3.63 16.32 14.33
CA PHE A 316 -2.96 15.90 15.57
C PHE A 316 -3.00 16.94 16.69
N LYS A 317 -3.47 18.16 16.44
CA LYS A 317 -3.68 19.19 17.47
C LYS A 317 -5.03 19.06 18.19
N GLY A 318 -6.04 18.51 17.52
CA GLY A 318 -7.38 18.25 18.09
C GLY A 318 -7.46 16.87 18.70
#